data_4bcfa38c9d5fb70e57d59c40f08550d0
#
_entry.id   4bcfa38c9d5fb70e57d59c40f08550d0
#
_cell.length_a   1.000
_cell.length_b   1.000
_cell.length_c   1.000
_cell.angle_alpha   90.00
_cell.angle_beta   90.00
_cell.angle_gamma   90.00
#
_symmetry.space_group_name_H-M   'P 1'
#
loop_
_entity.id
_entity.type
_entity.pdbx_description
1 polymer ?
#
loop_
_entity_poly.entity_id
_entity_poly.type
_entity_poly.pdbx_seq_one_letter_code
_entity_poly.pdbx_strand_id
1 'polypeptide(L)'
;MDCALKCVALLVLLGCAFSKISASLVKDDYEHCKNTVNKWASSSPDLEVKEEKHRLRDLLFFLHVPRTGGRTYFHCFLRKLYSSSLECPRSYDKLRFDPSKHNCRLLVTHDDYSMMSRLPMEKTSVVTILRNPIDRVFSTYEFSIEVAARFLVHPNLTSVARMAGRLRSKQGGVSTLDIWPWKYLVPWMREDLFARRDARELQGLYSRSNDSYNMEDTVMPLHEYINDPIARDIIHNGATFQIAGLTNNSYIAEAHEVRRCVLKHQTLGEYVLEVAKKRLDNMLYVGLTEDHRESATMFANVVGAQVLLLIMSLWSAEESSSPEYHQNSSTDQNASKISAAQIINAKNEHMTVGRLMEAYETCISSLRRTQKQRRTASLKRISPANFSKEARLDVPEVVLQQIKSLNILDMELYRYAQSSFSKQHKQMMRQLKLQEKDIKFDDPYSAASRNFLLFTISIILLLLFIGLFVKRRRTLKLKL
;
A
#
# COMPACT_ATOMS: atom_id res chain seq x y z
N MET A 1 -43.03 -60.28 7.47
CA MET A 1 -42.86 -59.22 6.46
C MET A 1 -43.27 -57.81 6.96
N ASP A 2 -44.22 -57.70 7.85
CA ASP A 2 -44.74 -56.41 8.32
C ASP A 2 -43.78 -55.55 9.18
N CYS A 3 -42.95 -56.17 9.98
CA CYS A 3 -42.04 -55.46 10.88
C CYS A 3 -40.89 -54.77 10.13
N ALA A 4 -40.34 -55.42 9.11
CA ALA A 4 -39.26 -54.86 8.29
C ALA A 4 -39.73 -53.64 7.44
N LEU A 5 -40.96 -53.70 6.91
CA LEU A 5 -41.55 -52.61 6.14
C LEU A 5 -41.83 -51.40 7.02
N LYS A 6 -42.28 -51.62 8.26
CA LYS A 6 -42.49 -50.54 9.23
C LYS A 6 -41.17 -49.88 9.67
N CYS A 7 -40.11 -50.66 9.86
CA CYS A 7 -38.78 -50.12 10.17
C CYS A 7 -38.23 -49.30 9.00
N VAL A 8 -38.37 -49.76 7.77
CA VAL A 8 -37.94 -49.01 6.58
C VAL A 8 -38.70 -47.70 6.44
N ALA A 9 -40.04 -47.74 6.61
CA ALA A 9 -40.88 -46.57 6.58
C ALA A 9 -40.49 -45.54 7.68
N LEU A 10 -40.19 -46.03 8.89
CA LEU A 10 -39.77 -45.17 9.99
C LEU A 10 -38.37 -44.51 9.71
N LEU A 11 -37.43 -45.24 9.13
CA LEU A 11 -36.11 -44.70 8.73
C LEU A 11 -36.24 -43.67 7.62
N VAL A 12 -37.13 -43.88 6.64
CA VAL A 12 -37.40 -42.91 5.59
C VAL A 12 -38.05 -41.65 6.16
N LEU A 13 -39.02 -41.75 7.06
CA LEU A 13 -39.67 -40.63 7.72
C LEU A 13 -38.70 -39.82 8.60
N LEU A 14 -37.84 -40.52 9.36
CA LEU A 14 -36.78 -39.91 10.14
C LEU A 14 -35.76 -39.20 9.22
N GLY A 15 -35.34 -39.82 8.12
CA GLY A 15 -34.44 -39.20 7.13
C GLY A 15 -35.06 -37.95 6.50
N CYS A 16 -36.34 -37.96 6.15
CA CYS A 16 -37.07 -36.80 5.64
C CYS A 16 -37.22 -35.69 6.71
N ALA A 17 -37.48 -36.05 7.98
CA ALA A 17 -37.56 -35.10 9.07
C ALA A 17 -36.20 -34.44 9.36
N PHE A 18 -35.09 -35.21 9.41
CA PHE A 18 -33.73 -34.69 9.56
C PHE A 18 -33.35 -33.79 8.40
N SER A 19 -33.69 -34.13 7.15
CA SER A 19 -33.45 -33.31 5.97
C SER A 19 -34.18 -31.96 6.04
N LYS A 20 -35.46 -31.95 6.47
CA LYS A 20 -36.23 -30.71 6.64
C LYS A 20 -35.71 -29.84 7.77
N ILE A 21 -35.33 -30.41 8.91
CA ILE A 21 -34.73 -29.70 10.04
C ILE A 21 -33.39 -29.10 9.64
N SER A 22 -32.55 -29.87 8.96
CA SER A 22 -31.25 -29.38 8.47
C SER A 22 -31.44 -28.23 7.45
N ALA A 23 -32.38 -28.34 6.53
CA ALA A 23 -32.69 -27.29 5.55
C ALA A 23 -33.22 -26.00 6.22
N SER A 24 -34.05 -26.13 7.26
CA SER A 24 -34.55 -25.00 8.05
C SER A 24 -33.41 -24.28 8.80
N LEU A 25 -32.56 -25.02 9.48
CA LEU A 25 -31.40 -24.49 10.21
C LEU A 25 -30.42 -23.75 9.29
N VAL A 26 -30.15 -24.29 8.09
CA VAL A 26 -29.28 -23.65 7.09
C VAL A 26 -29.92 -22.37 6.55
N LYS A 27 -31.22 -22.34 6.35
CA LYS A 27 -31.95 -21.14 5.90
C LYS A 27 -31.95 -20.07 6.97
N ASP A 28 -32.20 -20.41 8.22
CA ASP A 28 -32.18 -19.46 9.34
C ASP A 28 -30.79 -18.85 9.55
N ASP A 29 -29.73 -19.67 9.42
CA ASP A 29 -28.35 -19.19 9.49
C ASP A 29 -27.98 -18.26 8.33
N TYR A 30 -28.43 -18.54 7.09
CA TYR A 30 -28.22 -17.66 5.95
C TYR A 30 -28.93 -16.32 6.12
N GLU A 31 -30.18 -16.33 6.55
CA GLU A 31 -30.91 -15.07 6.78
C GLU A 31 -30.32 -14.26 7.93
N HIS A 32 -29.87 -14.91 9.00
CA HIS A 32 -29.12 -14.24 10.07
C HIS A 32 -27.84 -13.58 9.52
N CYS A 33 -27.03 -14.32 8.77
CA CYS A 33 -25.82 -13.81 8.17
C CYS A 33 -26.07 -12.68 7.18
N LYS A 34 -27.10 -12.79 6.35
CA LYS A 34 -27.52 -11.76 5.41
C LYS A 34 -27.91 -10.47 6.12
N ASN A 35 -28.70 -10.57 7.19
CA ASN A 35 -29.10 -9.42 7.98
C ASN A 35 -27.91 -8.77 8.68
N THR A 36 -26.98 -9.56 9.24
CA THR A 36 -25.76 -9.09 9.87
C THR A 36 -24.87 -8.34 8.89
N VAL A 37 -24.61 -8.91 7.71
CA VAL A 37 -23.77 -8.30 6.68
C VAL A 37 -24.40 -7.05 6.10
N ASN A 38 -25.73 -7.08 5.81
CA ASN A 38 -26.46 -5.92 5.33
C ASN A 38 -26.48 -4.77 6.34
N LYS A 39 -26.73 -5.07 7.62
CA LYS A 39 -26.69 -4.07 8.69
C LYS A 39 -25.33 -3.40 8.76
N TRP A 40 -24.27 -4.20 8.77
CA TRP A 40 -22.89 -3.68 8.77
C TRP A 40 -22.62 -2.84 7.52
N ALA A 41 -22.97 -3.31 6.33
CA ALA A 41 -22.74 -2.58 5.09
C ALA A 41 -23.48 -1.25 5.05
N SER A 42 -24.75 -1.21 5.51
CA SER A 42 -25.56 0.01 5.55
C SER A 42 -25.11 1.01 6.62
N SER A 43 -24.55 0.54 7.73
CA SER A 43 -24.04 1.37 8.81
C SER A 43 -22.57 1.78 8.62
N SER A 44 -21.91 1.30 7.57
CA SER A 44 -20.51 1.65 7.31
C SER A 44 -20.40 3.15 7.01
N PRO A 45 -19.60 3.91 7.75
CA PRO A 45 -19.33 5.30 7.41
C PRO A 45 -18.60 5.37 6.06
N ASP A 46 -18.64 6.53 5.40
CA ASP A 46 -17.95 6.77 4.10
C ASP A 46 -18.63 6.14 2.87
N LEU A 47 -19.94 5.86 2.91
CA LEU A 47 -20.67 5.40 1.73
C LEU A 47 -20.92 6.53 0.71
N GLU A 48 -20.87 7.78 1.13
CA GLU A 48 -20.99 8.95 0.26
C GLU A 48 -19.61 9.38 -0.26
N VAL A 49 -19.54 9.69 -1.55
CA VAL A 49 -18.31 10.21 -2.16
C VAL A 49 -18.07 11.63 -1.67
N LYS A 50 -16.93 11.87 -1.02
CA LYS A 50 -16.57 13.20 -0.52
C LYS A 50 -16.22 14.12 -1.69
N GLU A 51 -16.80 15.31 -1.75
CA GLU A 51 -16.53 16.29 -2.82
C GLU A 51 -15.04 16.65 -2.89
N GLU A 52 -14.38 16.79 -1.75
CA GLU A 52 -12.95 17.17 -1.65
C GLU A 52 -12.00 15.97 -1.46
N LYS A 53 -12.31 14.81 -2.03
CA LYS A 53 -11.50 13.59 -1.87
C LYS A 53 -10.05 13.73 -2.37
N HIS A 54 -9.81 14.63 -3.29
CA HIS A 54 -8.49 14.87 -3.91
C HIS A 54 -7.61 15.85 -3.14
N ARG A 55 -8.10 16.40 -2.03
CA ARG A 55 -7.35 17.33 -1.17
C ARG A 55 -6.74 16.61 0.02
N LEU A 56 -5.44 16.82 0.22
CA LEU A 56 -4.75 16.34 1.41
C LEU A 56 -5.27 17.10 2.65
N ARG A 57 -5.61 16.33 3.67
CA ARG A 57 -6.05 16.84 4.98
C ARG A 57 -4.90 16.81 5.98
N ASP A 58 -5.15 17.25 7.21
CA ASP A 58 -4.14 17.39 8.25
C ASP A 58 -3.37 16.10 8.57
N LEU A 59 -4.06 14.96 8.58
CA LEU A 59 -3.48 13.65 8.87
C LEU A 59 -3.50 12.77 7.61
N LEU A 60 -2.35 12.29 7.20
CA LEU A 60 -2.23 11.26 6.18
C LEU A 60 -2.20 9.87 6.84
N PHE A 61 -3.21 9.07 6.58
CA PHE A 61 -3.26 7.67 6.98
C PHE A 61 -2.88 6.76 5.80
N PHE A 62 -1.70 6.16 5.88
CA PHE A 62 -1.28 5.14 4.93
C PHE A 62 -1.75 3.76 5.40
N LEU A 63 -2.87 3.31 4.85
CA LEU A 63 -3.43 1.98 5.04
C LEU A 63 -2.55 0.97 4.28
N HIS A 64 -1.58 0.40 4.98
CA HIS A 64 -0.58 -0.46 4.37
C HIS A 64 -1.05 -1.92 4.29
N VAL A 65 -1.61 -2.31 3.17
CA VAL A 65 -1.92 -3.73 2.89
C VAL A 65 -0.61 -4.53 2.86
N PRO A 66 -0.48 -5.64 3.62
CA PRO A 66 0.75 -6.44 3.63
C PRO A 66 1.14 -6.96 2.25
N ARG A 67 2.43 -6.84 1.93
CA ARG A 67 3.05 -7.34 0.69
C ARG A 67 2.66 -6.62 -0.61
N THR A 68 2.18 -5.39 -0.53
CA THR A 68 1.89 -4.53 -1.69
C THR A 68 2.97 -3.48 -1.97
N GLY A 69 4.13 -3.58 -1.35
CA GLY A 69 5.23 -2.63 -1.57
C GLY A 69 5.17 -1.34 -0.74
N GLY A 70 4.21 -1.19 0.17
CA GLY A 70 4.03 0.01 0.99
C GLY A 70 5.25 0.40 1.83
N ARG A 71 6.11 -0.56 2.22
CA ARG A 71 7.38 -0.26 2.88
C ARG A 71 8.29 0.62 2.00
N THR A 72 8.29 0.44 0.69
CA THR A 72 9.03 1.27 -0.25
C THR A 72 8.53 2.70 -0.23
N TYR A 73 7.21 2.89 -0.30
CA TYR A 73 6.59 4.21 -0.20
C TYR A 73 6.87 4.88 1.14
N PHE A 74 6.76 4.14 2.24
CA PHE A 74 7.06 4.68 3.56
C PHE A 74 8.51 5.17 3.66
N HIS A 75 9.50 4.35 3.29
CA HIS A 75 10.90 4.72 3.43
C HIS A 75 11.39 5.71 2.38
N CYS A 76 10.90 5.64 1.14
CA CYS A 76 11.44 6.39 0.03
C CYS A 76 10.64 7.66 -0.32
N PHE A 77 9.37 7.77 0.09
CA PHE A 77 8.57 8.98 -0.03
C PHE A 77 8.23 9.58 1.34
N LEU A 78 7.43 8.88 2.15
CA LEU A 78 6.81 9.48 3.32
C LEU A 78 7.83 9.97 4.35
N ARG A 79 8.89 9.21 4.61
CA ARG A 79 9.99 9.65 5.49
C ARG A 79 10.92 10.72 4.89
N LYS A 80 10.75 11.05 3.63
CA LYS A 80 11.41 12.20 3.01
C LYS A 80 10.55 13.46 3.12
N LEU A 81 9.23 13.29 3.05
CA LEU A 81 8.24 14.35 3.13
C LEU A 81 7.94 14.77 4.58
N TYR A 82 7.78 13.79 5.48
CA TYR A 82 7.47 14.04 6.88
C TYR A 82 8.72 13.87 7.75
N SER A 83 8.97 14.84 8.63
CA SER A 83 9.97 14.71 9.68
C SER A 83 9.55 13.62 10.69
N SER A 84 10.50 13.07 11.41
CA SER A 84 10.20 12.06 12.46
C SER A 84 9.31 12.59 13.58
N SER A 85 9.28 13.91 13.81
CA SER A 85 8.39 14.55 14.77
C SER A 85 6.93 14.59 14.33
N LEU A 86 6.67 14.54 13.01
CA LEU A 86 5.34 14.50 12.43
C LEU A 86 4.82 13.08 12.19
N GLU A 87 5.69 12.06 12.29
CA GLU A 87 5.27 10.66 12.24
C GLU A 87 4.61 10.28 13.57
N CYS A 88 3.42 9.70 13.50
CA CYS A 88 2.69 9.25 14.68
C CYS A 88 3.51 8.23 15.47
N PRO A 89 3.67 8.37 16.77
CA PRO A 89 4.43 7.43 17.59
C PRO A 89 3.91 6.02 17.39
N ARG A 90 4.83 5.10 17.07
CA ARG A 90 4.51 3.68 16.89
C ARG A 90 3.41 3.41 15.89
N SER A 91 3.55 3.98 14.69
CA SER A 91 2.59 3.85 13.58
C SER A 91 2.11 2.42 13.32
N TYR A 92 2.88 1.40 13.67
CA TYR A 92 2.49 -0.01 13.54
C TYR A 92 1.99 -0.65 14.86
N ASP A 93 1.79 0.14 15.91
CA ASP A 93 1.38 -0.37 17.23
C ASP A 93 -0.02 0.16 17.62
N LYS A 94 -1.03 -0.55 17.19
CA LYS A 94 -2.45 -0.28 17.46
C LYS A 94 -2.75 -0.01 18.94
N LEU A 95 -2.10 -0.73 19.87
CA LEU A 95 -2.42 -0.67 21.30
C LEU A 95 -1.92 0.60 21.96
N ARG A 96 -0.95 1.29 21.35
CA ARG A 96 -0.28 2.45 21.94
C ARG A 96 -0.51 3.75 21.20
N PHE A 97 -1.18 3.69 20.06
CA PHE A 97 -1.53 4.86 19.28
C PHE A 97 -2.82 5.48 19.84
N ASP A 98 -2.71 6.73 20.31
CA ASP A 98 -3.84 7.55 20.72
C ASP A 98 -3.82 8.85 19.91
N PRO A 99 -4.69 8.99 18.90
CA PRO A 99 -4.68 10.15 18.00
C PRO A 99 -5.03 11.46 18.72
N SER A 100 -5.72 11.40 19.87
CA SER A 100 -6.10 12.59 20.63
C SER A 100 -4.93 13.21 21.41
N LYS A 101 -3.87 12.44 21.64
CA LYS A 101 -2.71 12.85 22.45
C LYS A 101 -1.51 13.32 21.64
N HIS A 102 -1.54 13.24 20.32
CA HIS A 102 -0.37 13.47 19.48
C HIS A 102 -0.68 14.42 18.32
N ASN A 103 0.12 15.47 18.19
CA ASN A 103 0.13 16.35 17.01
C ASN A 103 0.90 15.71 15.86
N CYS A 104 0.56 14.48 15.48
CA CYS A 104 1.18 13.82 14.35
C CYS A 104 0.37 14.02 13.08
N ARG A 105 1.04 13.94 11.92
CA ARG A 105 0.45 14.15 10.59
C ARG A 105 0.60 12.96 9.65
N LEU A 106 1.36 11.94 10.05
CA LEU A 106 1.57 10.72 9.29
C LEU A 106 1.35 9.49 10.15
N LEU A 107 0.35 8.70 9.82
CA LEU A 107 0.11 7.37 10.38
C LEU A 107 0.32 6.30 9.32
N VAL A 108 1.20 5.34 9.59
CA VAL A 108 1.45 4.18 8.71
C VAL A 108 1.25 2.90 9.51
N THR A 109 0.30 2.06 9.11
CA THR A 109 0.02 0.82 9.83
C THR A 109 -0.52 -0.28 8.93
N HIS A 110 -0.39 -1.54 9.37
CA HIS A 110 -1.06 -2.70 8.79
C HIS A 110 -2.46 -2.94 9.37
N ASP A 111 -2.91 -2.10 10.31
CA ASP A 111 -4.30 -2.14 10.77
C ASP A 111 -5.25 -1.98 9.59
N ASP A 112 -6.50 -2.37 9.77
CA ASP A 112 -7.50 -2.24 8.73
C ASP A 112 -8.21 -0.87 8.74
N TYR A 113 -9.11 -0.67 7.78
CA TYR A 113 -9.83 0.60 7.62
C TYR A 113 -10.67 0.99 8.84
N SER A 114 -11.00 0.05 9.73
CA SER A 114 -11.73 0.35 10.97
C SER A 114 -10.97 1.30 11.89
N MET A 115 -9.64 1.48 11.68
CA MET A 115 -8.84 2.51 12.33
C MET A 115 -9.45 3.91 12.15
N MET A 116 -10.15 4.19 11.05
CA MET A 116 -10.83 5.47 10.82
C MET A 116 -11.83 5.84 11.92
N SER A 117 -12.39 4.85 12.64
CA SER A 117 -13.25 5.12 13.81
C SER A 117 -12.50 5.75 15.00
N ARG A 118 -11.18 5.69 14.98
CA ARG A 118 -10.28 6.25 16.01
C ARG A 118 -9.59 7.54 15.56
N LEU A 119 -9.74 7.93 14.31
CA LEU A 119 -9.11 9.11 13.72
C LEU A 119 -10.15 10.22 13.53
N PRO A 120 -9.72 11.49 13.52
CA PRO A 120 -10.60 12.59 13.16
C PRO A 120 -10.92 12.50 11.65
N MET A 121 -12.06 11.92 11.32
CA MET A 121 -12.44 11.53 9.96
C MET A 121 -12.37 12.70 8.97
N GLU A 122 -12.85 13.87 9.40
CA GLU A 122 -12.86 15.10 8.57
C GLU A 122 -11.45 15.66 8.31
N LYS A 123 -10.49 15.28 9.14
CA LYS A 123 -9.10 15.75 9.05
C LYS A 123 -8.14 14.69 8.52
N THR A 124 -8.65 13.51 8.11
CA THR A 124 -7.82 12.38 7.69
C THR A 124 -7.99 12.08 6.21
N SER A 125 -6.88 12.05 5.48
CA SER A 125 -6.79 11.51 4.12
C SER A 125 -6.19 10.12 4.15
N VAL A 126 -6.82 9.18 3.43
CA VAL A 126 -6.36 7.79 3.36
C VAL A 126 -5.67 7.54 2.02
N VAL A 127 -4.57 6.80 2.05
CA VAL A 127 -3.88 6.31 0.86
C VAL A 127 -3.55 4.83 1.02
N THR A 128 -3.53 4.09 -0.08
CA THR A 128 -3.16 2.67 -0.08
C THR A 128 -2.48 2.26 -1.37
N ILE A 129 -1.90 1.05 -1.35
CA ILE A 129 -1.33 0.39 -2.52
C ILE A 129 -1.87 -1.03 -2.55
N LEU A 130 -2.32 -1.45 -3.72
CA LEU A 130 -2.79 -2.80 -3.99
C LEU A 130 -1.78 -3.57 -4.86
N ARG A 131 -1.93 -4.87 -4.86
CA ARG A 131 -1.13 -5.80 -5.63
C ARG A 131 -2.00 -6.89 -6.22
N ASN A 132 -1.57 -7.45 -7.37
CA ASN A 132 -2.19 -8.66 -7.90
C ASN A 132 -2.33 -9.72 -6.79
N PRO A 133 -3.53 -10.25 -6.53
CA PRO A 133 -3.78 -11.12 -5.39
C PRO A 133 -2.92 -12.39 -5.39
N ILE A 134 -2.68 -13.00 -6.55
CA ILE A 134 -1.83 -14.19 -6.66
C ILE A 134 -0.40 -13.85 -6.24
N ASP A 135 0.17 -12.79 -6.79
CA ASP A 135 1.52 -12.32 -6.43
C ASP A 135 1.62 -11.90 -4.95
N ARG A 136 0.51 -11.39 -4.39
CA ARG A 136 0.44 -11.05 -2.97
C ARG A 136 0.53 -12.30 -2.09
N VAL A 137 -0.18 -13.38 -2.44
CA VAL A 137 -0.14 -14.67 -1.73
C VAL A 137 1.29 -15.25 -1.77
N PHE A 138 1.89 -15.36 -2.95
CA PHE A 138 3.28 -15.81 -3.09
C PHE A 138 4.23 -14.97 -2.21
N SER A 139 4.09 -13.66 -2.31
CA SER A 139 4.96 -12.76 -1.56
C SER A 139 4.77 -12.86 -0.04
N THR A 140 3.55 -13.19 0.43
CA THR A 140 3.26 -13.40 1.85
C THR A 140 3.92 -14.68 2.35
N TYR A 141 3.77 -15.78 1.61
CA TYR A 141 4.41 -17.05 1.86
C TYR A 141 5.94 -16.90 1.95
N GLU A 142 6.57 -16.42 0.88
CA GLU A 142 8.02 -16.25 0.80
C GLU A 142 8.58 -15.37 1.92
N PHE A 143 7.87 -14.30 2.30
CA PHE A 143 8.30 -13.40 3.36
C PHE A 143 8.15 -14.02 4.75
N SER A 144 7.12 -14.81 4.97
CA SER A 144 6.93 -15.54 6.23
C SER A 144 8.10 -16.50 6.47
N ILE A 145 8.50 -17.24 5.44
CA ILE A 145 9.65 -18.13 5.47
C ILE A 145 10.96 -17.35 5.65
N GLU A 146 11.18 -16.30 4.85
CA GLU A 146 12.39 -15.47 4.95
C GLU A 146 12.61 -14.94 6.37
N VAL A 147 11.55 -14.41 6.99
CA VAL A 147 11.65 -13.82 8.33
C VAL A 147 11.79 -14.92 9.38
N ALA A 148 11.04 -16.01 9.27
CA ALA A 148 11.18 -17.17 10.17
C ALA A 148 12.59 -17.75 10.13
N ALA A 149 13.16 -17.97 8.93
CA ALA A 149 14.53 -18.44 8.74
C ALA A 149 15.58 -17.49 9.37
N ARG A 150 15.32 -16.20 9.41
CA ARG A 150 16.18 -15.22 10.09
C ARG A 150 16.29 -15.49 11.57
N PHE A 151 15.23 -15.99 12.19
CA PHE A 151 15.15 -16.26 13.62
C PHE A 151 15.50 -17.70 14.03
N LEU A 152 15.89 -18.55 13.09
CA LEU A 152 16.34 -19.91 13.39
C LEU A 152 17.64 -19.97 14.22
N VAL A 153 18.44 -18.91 14.24
CA VAL A 153 19.63 -18.81 15.08
C VAL A 153 19.33 -18.63 16.57
N HIS A 154 18.07 -18.41 16.93
CA HIS A 154 17.65 -18.24 18.30
C HIS A 154 16.94 -19.51 18.79
N PRO A 155 17.32 -20.05 19.95
CA PRO A 155 16.81 -21.34 20.43
C PRO A 155 15.31 -21.31 20.73
N ASN A 156 14.77 -20.16 21.14
CA ASN A 156 13.36 -20.02 21.47
C ASN A 156 12.81 -18.61 21.17
N LEU A 157 11.48 -18.46 21.17
CA LEU A 157 10.79 -17.20 20.90
C LEU A 157 11.12 -16.09 21.89
N THR A 158 11.39 -16.43 23.15
CA THR A 158 11.82 -15.43 24.16
C THR A 158 13.15 -14.78 23.79
N SER A 159 14.10 -15.58 23.30
CA SER A 159 15.39 -15.08 22.77
C SER A 159 15.18 -14.18 21.54
N VAL A 160 14.27 -14.58 20.63
CA VAL A 160 13.89 -13.78 19.46
C VAL A 160 13.28 -12.44 19.88
N ALA A 161 12.31 -12.44 20.82
CA ALA A 161 11.66 -11.24 21.33
C ALA A 161 12.65 -10.31 22.03
N ARG A 162 13.59 -10.85 22.81
CA ARG A 162 14.67 -10.09 23.46
C ARG A 162 15.58 -9.40 22.46
N MET A 163 15.99 -10.10 21.39
CA MET A 163 16.79 -9.54 20.31
C MET A 163 16.03 -8.43 19.57
N ALA A 164 14.77 -8.69 19.21
CA ALA A 164 13.91 -7.71 18.57
C ALA A 164 13.72 -6.44 19.43
N GLY A 165 13.59 -6.61 20.76
CA GLY A 165 13.54 -5.52 21.73
C GLY A 165 14.82 -4.67 21.76
N ARG A 166 15.99 -5.33 21.71
CA ARG A 166 17.30 -4.64 21.66
C ARG A 166 17.48 -3.84 20.36
N LEU A 167 17.05 -4.40 19.23
CA LEU A 167 17.09 -3.69 17.94
C LEU A 167 16.17 -2.45 17.96
N ARG A 168 14.99 -2.55 18.57
CA ARG A 168 14.07 -1.42 18.76
C ARG A 168 14.70 -0.29 19.56
N SER A 169 15.33 -0.61 20.71
CA SER A 169 15.90 0.40 21.58
C SER A 169 17.02 1.18 20.90
N LYS A 170 17.78 0.55 19.99
CA LYS A 170 18.86 1.19 19.22
C LYS A 170 18.37 2.02 18.03
N GLN A 171 17.26 1.64 17.39
CA GLN A 171 16.78 2.24 16.13
C GLN A 171 15.46 3.00 16.26
N GLY A 172 14.83 3.01 17.44
CA GLY A 172 13.53 3.66 17.66
C GLY A 172 12.36 3.07 16.86
N GLY A 173 12.54 1.92 16.20
CA GLY A 173 11.56 1.32 15.30
C GLY A 173 10.72 0.20 15.93
N VAL A 174 9.64 -0.18 15.24
CA VAL A 174 8.77 -1.32 15.60
C VAL A 174 9.34 -2.60 14.99
N SER A 175 9.40 -3.70 15.76
CA SER A 175 9.85 -5.00 15.25
C SER A 175 8.79 -5.63 14.35
N THR A 176 9.21 -6.38 13.34
CA THR A 176 8.31 -7.18 12.50
C THR A 176 7.46 -8.15 13.34
N LEU A 177 7.98 -8.65 14.46
CA LEU A 177 7.27 -9.55 15.37
C LEU A 177 6.16 -8.87 16.21
N ASP A 178 6.10 -7.55 16.21
CA ASP A 178 5.04 -6.80 16.91
C ASP A 178 3.93 -6.35 15.95
N ILE A 179 4.14 -6.52 14.65
CA ILE A 179 3.25 -5.99 13.61
C ILE A 179 2.30 -7.09 13.13
N TRP A 180 0.99 -6.87 13.20
CA TRP A 180 0.04 -7.69 12.47
C TRP A 180 0.33 -7.63 10.95
N PRO A 181 0.29 -8.71 10.19
CA PRO A 181 0.01 -10.11 10.60
C PRO A 181 1.25 -10.91 11.01
N TRP A 182 2.43 -10.31 10.96
CA TRP A 182 3.73 -10.98 11.11
C TRP A 182 3.95 -11.55 12.51
N LYS A 183 3.32 -10.94 13.52
CA LYS A 183 3.36 -11.42 14.91
C LYS A 183 2.75 -12.83 15.08
N TYR A 184 1.92 -13.26 14.13
CA TYR A 184 1.35 -14.63 14.09
C TYR A 184 2.07 -15.52 13.08
N LEU A 185 2.23 -15.04 11.85
CA LEU A 185 2.81 -15.84 10.77
C LEU A 185 4.26 -16.23 11.01
N VAL A 186 5.07 -15.35 11.58
CA VAL A 186 6.50 -15.61 11.74
C VAL A 186 6.79 -16.63 12.84
N PRO A 187 6.21 -16.56 14.06
CA PRO A 187 6.39 -17.60 15.06
C PRO A 187 5.93 -18.96 14.58
N TRP A 188 4.73 -19.04 14.01
CA TRP A 188 4.17 -20.28 13.47
C TRP A 188 5.06 -20.91 12.38
N MET A 189 5.48 -20.15 11.38
CA MET A 189 6.39 -20.62 10.32
C MET A 189 7.76 -21.03 10.89
N ARG A 190 8.23 -20.36 11.94
CA ARG A 190 9.48 -20.74 12.61
C ARG A 190 9.38 -22.10 13.29
N GLU A 191 8.28 -22.39 13.96
CA GLU A 191 8.01 -23.69 14.58
C GLU A 191 7.96 -24.81 13.54
N ASP A 192 7.29 -24.57 12.40
CA ASP A 192 7.29 -25.49 11.27
C ASP A 192 8.72 -25.79 10.76
N LEU A 193 9.53 -24.75 10.56
CA LEU A 193 10.92 -24.90 10.10
C LEU A 193 11.78 -25.70 11.10
N PHE A 194 11.59 -25.53 12.41
CA PHE A 194 12.28 -26.33 13.42
C PHE A 194 11.82 -27.78 13.40
N ALA A 195 10.52 -28.05 13.39
CA ALA A 195 9.98 -29.39 13.38
C ALA A 195 10.48 -30.19 12.16
N ARG A 196 10.50 -29.59 10.98
CA ARG A 196 11.00 -30.22 9.75
C ARG A 196 12.53 -30.46 9.79
N ARG A 197 13.28 -29.49 10.35
CA ARG A 197 14.71 -29.67 10.56
C ARG A 197 15.02 -30.85 11.47
N ASP A 198 14.37 -30.92 12.62
CA ASP A 198 14.60 -31.97 13.62
C ASP A 198 14.18 -33.34 13.07
N ALA A 199 13.10 -33.43 12.29
CA ALA A 199 12.69 -34.63 11.60
C ALA A 199 13.75 -35.09 10.57
N ARG A 200 14.36 -34.20 9.81
CA ARG A 200 15.43 -34.54 8.85
C ARG A 200 16.68 -35.05 9.56
N GLU A 201 17.07 -34.41 10.65
CA GLU A 201 18.22 -34.85 11.45
C GLU A 201 18.04 -36.27 12.00
N LEU A 202 16.81 -36.59 12.47
CA LEU A 202 16.47 -37.92 12.97
C LEU A 202 16.44 -38.99 11.88
N GLN A 203 16.01 -38.65 10.66
CA GLN A 203 15.83 -39.60 9.56
C GLN A 203 17.06 -39.70 8.65
N GLY A 204 18.08 -38.89 8.84
CA GLY A 204 19.27 -38.83 7.98
C GLY A 204 18.96 -38.44 6.52
N LEU A 205 17.82 -37.77 6.29
CA LEU A 205 17.35 -37.41 4.98
C LEU A 205 17.93 -36.08 4.55
N TYR A 206 18.45 -36.03 3.34
CA TYR A 206 18.81 -34.78 2.67
C TYR A 206 17.79 -34.52 1.57
N SER A 207 17.14 -33.35 1.61
CA SER A 207 16.16 -32.97 0.59
C SER A 207 16.81 -32.95 -0.79
N ARG A 208 16.22 -33.70 -1.73
CA ARG A 208 16.63 -33.77 -3.15
C ARG A 208 15.75 -32.87 -4.04
N SER A 209 14.69 -32.29 -3.50
CA SER A 209 13.78 -31.45 -4.30
C SER A 209 14.37 -30.06 -4.54
N ASN A 210 14.40 -29.64 -5.79
CA ASN A 210 14.75 -28.27 -6.19
C ASN A 210 13.52 -27.35 -6.29
N ASP A 211 12.31 -27.89 -6.08
CA ASP A 211 11.07 -27.11 -6.11
C ASP A 211 10.86 -26.35 -4.80
N SER A 212 11.14 -25.06 -4.80
CA SER A 212 11.07 -24.20 -3.62
C SER A 212 9.66 -24.02 -3.04
N TYR A 213 8.62 -24.37 -3.79
CA TYR A 213 7.22 -24.29 -3.34
C TYR A 213 6.63 -25.64 -2.90
N ASN A 214 7.39 -26.71 -3.08
CA ASN A 214 7.00 -28.08 -2.70
C ASN A 214 8.13 -28.86 -2.01
N MET A 215 8.87 -28.20 -1.12
CA MET A 215 9.95 -28.82 -0.33
C MET A 215 9.44 -29.27 1.03
N GLU A 216 8.60 -30.31 1.05
CA GLU A 216 7.95 -30.81 2.27
C GLU A 216 8.91 -31.06 3.44
N ASP A 217 10.10 -31.57 3.14
CA ASP A 217 11.12 -31.89 4.16
C ASP A 217 11.74 -30.61 4.77
N THR A 218 11.67 -29.46 4.10
CA THR A 218 12.42 -28.28 4.50
C THR A 218 11.53 -27.16 5.03
N VAL A 219 10.38 -26.95 4.41
CA VAL A 219 9.45 -25.88 4.74
C VAL A 219 8.05 -26.32 4.35
N MET A 220 7.04 -25.82 5.04
CA MET A 220 5.64 -26.04 4.70
C MET A 220 5.41 -25.73 3.21
N PRO A 221 4.92 -26.68 2.41
CA PRO A 221 4.63 -26.45 0.99
C PRO A 221 3.55 -25.39 0.80
N LEU A 222 3.56 -24.72 -0.36
CA LEU A 222 2.61 -23.64 -0.64
C LEU A 222 1.14 -24.11 -0.57
N HIS A 223 0.85 -25.33 -1.03
CA HIS A 223 -0.51 -25.89 -1.01
C HIS A 223 -1.02 -26.17 0.42
N GLU A 224 -0.15 -26.51 1.38
CA GLU A 224 -0.51 -26.58 2.80
C GLU A 224 -0.68 -25.18 3.38
N TYR A 225 0.26 -24.28 3.11
CA TYR A 225 0.24 -22.91 3.61
C TYR A 225 -1.06 -22.17 3.29
N ILE A 226 -1.55 -22.25 2.04
CA ILE A 226 -2.76 -21.56 1.63
C ILE A 226 -4.03 -22.09 2.30
N ASN A 227 -3.99 -23.30 2.87
CA ASN A 227 -5.12 -23.92 3.56
C ASN A 227 -5.03 -23.80 5.09
N ASP A 228 -3.88 -23.37 5.62
CA ASP A 228 -3.68 -23.25 7.06
C ASP A 228 -4.52 -22.12 7.67
N PRO A 229 -5.21 -22.36 8.80
CA PRO A 229 -6.06 -21.38 9.47
C PRO A 229 -5.35 -20.05 9.79
N ILE A 230 -4.05 -20.10 10.15
CA ILE A 230 -3.26 -18.91 10.50
C ILE A 230 -2.96 -18.06 9.26
N ALA A 231 -2.55 -18.71 8.16
CA ALA A 231 -2.30 -17.99 6.90
C ALA A 231 -3.59 -17.50 6.24
N ARG A 232 -4.63 -18.32 6.29
CA ARG A 232 -5.94 -18.06 5.66
C ARG A 232 -6.53 -16.71 6.04
N ASP A 233 -6.39 -16.30 7.30
CA ASP A 233 -6.89 -15.00 7.76
C ASP A 233 -6.32 -13.80 6.98
N ILE A 234 -5.12 -13.95 6.44
CA ILE A 234 -4.39 -12.86 5.78
C ILE A 234 -4.46 -12.97 4.26
N ILE A 235 -4.45 -14.21 3.74
CA ILE A 235 -4.31 -14.43 2.29
C ILE A 235 -5.64 -14.70 1.57
N HIS A 236 -6.72 -15.08 2.26
CA HIS A 236 -8.03 -15.26 1.63
C HIS A 236 -8.80 -13.95 1.61
N ASN A 237 -8.88 -13.30 0.45
CA ASN A 237 -9.53 -12.00 0.29
C ASN A 237 -9.01 -10.94 1.28
N GLY A 238 -7.74 -11.07 1.69
CA GLY A 238 -7.19 -10.31 2.81
C GLY A 238 -7.08 -8.82 2.55
N ALA A 239 -6.87 -8.38 1.29
CA ALA A 239 -6.87 -6.97 0.94
C ALA A 239 -8.28 -6.38 1.02
N THR A 240 -9.28 -7.11 0.52
CA THR A 240 -10.68 -6.70 0.57
C THR A 240 -11.16 -6.58 2.02
N PHE A 241 -10.90 -7.58 2.85
CA PHE A 241 -11.26 -7.51 4.27
C PHE A 241 -10.53 -6.40 5.00
N GLN A 242 -9.27 -6.13 4.68
CA GLN A 242 -8.53 -5.03 5.32
C GLN A 242 -9.08 -3.66 4.92
N ILE A 243 -9.42 -3.45 3.66
CA ILE A 243 -10.05 -2.21 3.19
C ILE A 243 -11.49 -2.11 3.72
N ALA A 244 -12.20 -3.23 3.84
CA ALA A 244 -13.52 -3.27 4.45
C ALA A 244 -13.52 -3.20 5.99
N GLY A 245 -12.35 -3.11 6.65
CA GLY A 245 -12.24 -3.01 8.11
C GLY A 245 -12.69 -4.25 8.85
N LEU A 246 -12.52 -5.44 8.27
CA LEU A 246 -13.04 -6.72 8.76
C LEU A 246 -11.94 -7.75 9.05
N THR A 247 -10.73 -7.30 9.42
CA THR A 247 -9.66 -8.22 9.82
C THR A 247 -9.79 -8.62 11.30
N ASN A 248 -9.03 -9.62 11.71
CA ASN A 248 -8.92 -9.97 13.14
C ASN A 248 -8.29 -8.84 13.98
N ASN A 249 -7.84 -7.78 13.34
CA ASN A 249 -7.30 -6.57 13.97
C ASN A 249 -8.27 -5.38 13.93
N SER A 250 -9.55 -5.62 13.62
CA SER A 250 -10.58 -4.59 13.51
C SER A 250 -10.93 -3.94 14.85
N TYR A 251 -11.33 -2.67 14.78
CA TYR A 251 -11.97 -1.94 15.89
C TYR A 251 -13.49 -2.07 15.90
N ILE A 252 -14.08 -2.66 14.86
CA ILE A 252 -15.52 -2.88 14.73
C ILE A 252 -15.87 -4.15 15.52
N ALA A 253 -16.80 -4.05 16.45
CA ALA A 253 -17.15 -5.16 17.34
C ALA A 253 -17.69 -6.39 16.57
N GLU A 254 -18.53 -6.15 15.55
CA GLU A 254 -19.17 -7.18 14.73
C GLU A 254 -18.28 -7.68 13.56
N ALA A 255 -17.07 -7.16 13.39
CA ALA A 255 -16.21 -7.50 12.25
C ALA A 255 -15.95 -8.99 12.10
N HIS A 256 -15.74 -9.69 13.21
CA HIS A 256 -15.51 -11.13 13.21
C HIS A 256 -16.75 -11.90 12.74
N GLU A 257 -17.93 -11.49 13.19
CA GLU A 257 -19.21 -12.14 12.82
C GLU A 257 -19.53 -11.89 11.33
N VAL A 258 -19.40 -10.66 10.86
CA VAL A 258 -19.59 -10.30 9.43
C VAL A 258 -18.65 -11.14 8.57
N ARG A 259 -17.37 -11.22 8.94
CA ARG A 259 -16.38 -12.00 8.20
C ARG A 259 -16.71 -13.49 8.21
N ARG A 260 -17.11 -14.07 9.35
CA ARG A 260 -17.56 -15.45 9.48
C ARG A 260 -18.71 -15.76 8.53
N CYS A 261 -19.70 -14.86 8.50
CA CYS A 261 -20.85 -14.96 7.61
C CYS A 261 -20.47 -14.97 6.12
N VAL A 262 -19.56 -14.08 5.71
CA VAL A 262 -19.06 -14.00 4.33
C VAL A 262 -18.23 -15.25 3.95
N LEU A 263 -17.41 -15.76 4.85
CA LEU A 263 -16.64 -16.97 4.60
C LEU A 263 -17.52 -18.21 4.48
N LYS A 264 -18.66 -18.25 5.19
CA LYS A 264 -19.63 -19.33 5.14
C LYS A 264 -20.56 -19.22 3.92
N HIS A 265 -20.96 -18.01 3.56
CA HIS A 265 -21.90 -17.72 2.47
C HIS A 265 -21.26 -16.75 1.48
N GLN A 266 -20.52 -17.26 0.51
CA GLN A 266 -19.71 -16.48 -0.42
C GLN A 266 -20.49 -15.38 -1.19
N THR A 267 -21.76 -15.60 -1.45
CA THR A 267 -22.64 -14.60 -2.09
C THR A 267 -22.76 -13.30 -1.29
N LEU A 268 -22.61 -13.36 0.05
CA LEU A 268 -22.59 -12.17 0.91
C LEU A 268 -21.31 -11.35 0.77
N GLY A 269 -20.27 -11.89 0.13
CA GLY A 269 -19.02 -11.20 -0.16
C GLY A 269 -19.20 -9.96 -1.04
N GLU A 270 -20.24 -9.93 -1.89
CA GLU A 270 -20.54 -8.78 -2.73
C GLU A 270 -20.79 -7.50 -1.93
N TYR A 271 -21.50 -7.59 -0.80
CA TYR A 271 -21.71 -6.43 0.10
C TYR A 271 -20.39 -5.88 0.64
N VAL A 272 -19.47 -6.77 1.01
CA VAL A 272 -18.13 -6.39 1.51
C VAL A 272 -17.31 -5.76 0.39
N LEU A 273 -17.38 -6.32 -0.81
CA LEU A 273 -16.70 -5.81 -1.99
C LEU A 273 -17.18 -4.39 -2.35
N GLU A 274 -18.48 -4.14 -2.31
CA GLU A 274 -19.04 -2.83 -2.61
C GLU A 274 -18.63 -1.77 -1.57
N VAL A 275 -18.60 -2.11 -0.29
CA VAL A 275 -18.06 -1.23 0.75
C VAL A 275 -16.57 -0.95 0.49
N ALA A 276 -15.77 -1.97 0.15
CA ALA A 276 -14.36 -1.81 -0.15
C ALA A 276 -14.12 -0.91 -1.38
N LYS A 277 -14.90 -1.07 -2.47
CA LYS A 277 -14.83 -0.20 -3.66
C LYS A 277 -15.14 1.25 -3.33
N LYS A 278 -16.23 1.53 -2.60
CA LYS A 278 -16.60 2.89 -2.17
C LYS A 278 -15.49 3.53 -1.32
N ARG A 279 -14.85 2.76 -0.44
CA ARG A 279 -13.71 3.25 0.34
C ARG A 279 -12.51 3.57 -0.53
N LEU A 280 -12.20 2.75 -1.55
CA LEU A 280 -11.16 3.08 -2.53
C LEU A 280 -11.47 4.40 -3.26
N ASP A 281 -12.74 4.62 -3.63
CA ASP A 281 -13.16 5.86 -4.30
C ASP A 281 -13.00 7.10 -3.42
N ASN A 282 -13.07 6.95 -2.10
CA ASN A 282 -12.90 8.02 -1.13
C ASN A 282 -11.44 8.24 -0.69
N MET A 283 -10.51 7.37 -1.10
CA MET A 283 -9.10 7.53 -0.80
C MET A 283 -8.46 8.63 -1.67
N LEU A 284 -7.57 9.40 -1.07
CA LEU A 284 -6.77 10.41 -1.77
C LEU A 284 -5.93 9.78 -2.88
N TYR A 285 -5.41 8.57 -2.64
CA TYR A 285 -4.56 7.87 -3.59
C TYR A 285 -4.66 6.34 -3.42
N VAL A 286 -4.75 5.65 -4.55
CA VAL A 286 -4.67 4.18 -4.65
C VAL A 286 -3.64 3.84 -5.70
N GLY A 287 -2.51 3.22 -5.28
CA GLY A 287 -1.44 2.79 -6.18
C GLY A 287 -1.50 1.29 -6.49
N LEU A 288 -0.80 0.87 -7.53
CA LEU A 288 -0.65 -0.52 -7.96
C LEU A 288 0.83 -0.92 -7.93
N THR A 289 1.11 -2.10 -7.39
CA THR A 289 2.49 -2.61 -7.26
C THR A 289 3.09 -2.97 -8.63
N GLU A 290 2.27 -3.49 -9.53
CA GLU A 290 2.66 -3.91 -10.89
C GLU A 290 3.02 -2.70 -11.75
N ASP A 291 2.22 -1.63 -11.66
CA ASP A 291 2.43 -0.35 -12.37
C ASP A 291 3.30 0.59 -11.51
N HIS A 292 4.44 0.08 -11.07
CA HIS A 292 5.26 0.68 -10.03
C HIS A 292 5.74 2.10 -10.37
N ARG A 293 6.18 2.36 -11.60
CA ARG A 293 6.71 3.67 -12.01
C ARG A 293 5.60 4.70 -12.11
N GLU A 294 4.52 4.32 -12.76
CA GLU A 294 3.31 5.13 -12.92
C GLU A 294 2.69 5.45 -11.55
N SER A 295 2.59 4.43 -10.70
CA SER A 295 2.12 4.60 -9.31
C SER A 295 3.01 5.56 -8.52
N ALA A 296 4.34 5.44 -8.63
CA ALA A 296 5.26 6.33 -7.94
C ALA A 296 5.13 7.78 -8.44
N THR A 297 5.02 7.97 -9.77
CA THR A 297 4.82 9.30 -10.37
C THR A 297 3.50 9.92 -9.92
N MET A 298 2.41 9.15 -9.94
CA MET A 298 1.12 9.62 -9.43
C MET A 298 1.19 9.98 -7.94
N PHE A 299 1.84 9.14 -7.12
CA PHE A 299 1.99 9.42 -5.69
C PHE A 299 2.73 10.73 -5.46
N ALA A 300 3.83 10.96 -6.16
CA ALA A 300 4.62 12.18 -6.03
C ALA A 300 3.81 13.43 -6.44
N ASN A 301 2.99 13.35 -7.49
CA ASN A 301 2.18 14.48 -7.96
C ASN A 301 0.91 14.69 -7.12
N VAL A 302 0.22 13.62 -6.70
CA VAL A 302 -1.05 13.74 -5.96
C VAL A 302 -0.81 13.96 -4.47
N VAL A 303 0.08 13.18 -3.86
CA VAL A 303 0.34 13.24 -2.42
C VAL A 303 1.55 14.12 -2.13
N GLY A 304 2.68 13.88 -2.81
CA GLY A 304 3.94 14.56 -2.57
C GLY A 304 3.82 16.08 -2.74
N ALA A 305 3.26 16.55 -3.84
CA ALA A 305 3.06 17.98 -4.09
C ALA A 305 2.23 18.65 -2.99
N GLN A 306 1.13 18.04 -2.57
CA GLN A 306 0.27 18.61 -1.54
C GLN A 306 0.92 18.63 -0.15
N VAL A 307 1.70 17.58 0.18
CA VAL A 307 2.48 17.56 1.42
C VAL A 307 3.52 18.67 1.44
N LEU A 308 4.22 18.89 0.33
CA LEU A 308 5.20 19.98 0.22
C LEU A 308 4.54 21.34 0.43
N LEU A 309 3.39 21.61 -0.20
CA LEU A 309 2.63 22.84 0.00
C LEU A 309 2.17 23.00 1.46
N LEU A 310 1.66 21.94 2.08
CA LEU A 310 1.21 21.97 3.47
C LEU A 310 2.37 22.29 4.43
N ILE A 311 3.54 21.72 4.22
CA ILE A 311 4.71 21.97 5.04
C ILE A 311 5.19 23.42 4.88
N MET A 312 5.21 23.96 3.66
CA MET A 312 5.56 25.36 3.41
C MET A 312 4.61 26.33 4.11
N SER A 313 3.30 26.07 4.06
CA SER A 313 2.31 26.92 4.73
C SER A 313 2.41 26.91 6.25
N LEU A 314 2.80 25.78 6.85
CA LEU A 314 3.03 25.69 8.29
C LEU A 314 4.23 26.53 8.74
N TRP A 315 5.29 26.59 7.95
CA TRP A 315 6.48 27.38 8.26
C TRP A 315 6.24 28.88 8.14
N SER A 316 5.55 29.33 7.08
CA SER A 316 5.20 30.76 6.94
C SER A 316 4.31 31.24 8.10
N ALA A 317 3.49 30.37 8.68
CA ALA A 317 2.68 30.71 9.84
C ALA A 317 3.50 30.81 11.15
N GLU A 318 4.55 30.02 11.31
CA GLU A 318 5.45 30.09 12.47
C GLU A 318 6.36 31.35 12.42
N GLU A 319 6.84 31.74 11.25
CA GLU A 319 7.64 32.99 11.09
C GLU A 319 6.81 34.25 11.40
N SER A 320 5.53 34.26 11.03
CA SER A 320 4.65 35.43 11.30
C SER A 320 4.21 35.55 12.77
N SER A 321 4.41 34.52 13.59
CA SER A 321 4.01 34.49 15.01
C SER A 321 5.14 34.73 16.01
N SER A 322 6.38 34.98 15.53
CA SER A 322 7.51 35.34 16.42
C SER A 322 7.42 36.82 16.81
N PRO A 323 7.31 37.18 18.10
CA PRO A 323 7.39 38.60 18.52
C PRO A 323 8.80 39.11 18.27
N GLU A 324 8.90 40.32 17.71
CA GLU A 324 10.13 41.10 17.59
C GLU A 324 10.81 41.20 18.96
N TYR A 325 11.88 40.45 19.16
CA TYR A 325 12.71 40.60 20.32
C TYR A 325 13.79 41.64 19.99
N HIS A 326 13.67 42.81 20.56
CA HIS A 326 14.69 43.88 20.56
C HIS A 326 16.02 43.30 21.03
N GLN A 327 17.05 43.48 20.21
CA GLN A 327 18.43 43.27 20.56
C GLN A 327 18.84 44.15 21.73
N ASN A 328 19.14 43.55 22.86
CA ASN A 328 20.06 44.08 23.84
C ASN A 328 21.22 43.12 24.02
N SER A 329 22.39 43.66 23.70
CA SER A 329 23.69 43.01 23.81
C SER A 329 24.03 42.59 25.22
N SER A 330 24.39 41.32 25.42
CA SER A 330 25.47 40.91 26.33
C SER A 330 25.95 39.49 25.96
N THR A 331 27.25 39.42 25.73
CA THR A 331 28.10 38.25 25.60
C THR A 331 27.80 37.21 26.66
N ASP A 332 27.49 35.95 26.24
CA ASP A 332 28.14 34.80 26.81
C ASP A 332 27.98 33.53 25.95
N GLN A 333 28.99 32.74 25.95
CA GLN A 333 29.25 31.51 25.24
C GLN A 333 28.20 30.44 25.61
N ASN A 334 27.48 29.90 24.62
CA ASN A 334 27.12 28.49 24.64
C ASN A 334 26.81 27.98 23.22
N ALA A 335 27.64 27.06 22.79
CA ALA A 335 27.54 26.37 21.53
C ALA A 335 26.25 25.57 21.40
N SER A 336 25.66 25.68 20.18
CA SER A 336 24.82 24.67 19.51
C SER A 336 23.58 24.14 20.24
N LYS A 337 22.51 24.89 20.15
CA LYS A 337 21.19 24.33 19.85
C LYS A 337 20.72 24.90 18.51
N ILE A 338 21.33 24.46 17.44
CA ILE A 338 20.68 24.56 16.10
C ILE A 338 19.43 23.71 16.23
N SER A 339 18.26 24.34 16.28
CA SER A 339 16.99 23.65 16.47
C SER A 339 16.82 22.67 15.30
N ALA A 340 16.28 21.48 15.57
CA ALA A 340 15.98 20.48 14.54
C ALA A 340 15.15 21.08 13.38
N ALA A 341 14.38 22.13 13.65
CA ALA A 341 13.65 22.94 12.68
C ALA A 341 14.57 23.63 11.65
N GLN A 342 15.72 24.21 12.05
CA GLN A 342 16.63 24.89 11.14
C GLN A 342 17.36 23.91 10.19
N ILE A 343 17.68 22.71 10.66
CA ILE A 343 18.29 21.65 9.79
C ILE A 343 17.26 21.13 8.79
N ILE A 344 15.97 21.08 9.16
CA ILE A 344 14.87 20.68 8.29
C ILE A 344 14.59 21.79 7.27
N ASN A 345 14.67 23.07 7.64
CA ASN A 345 14.49 24.21 6.76
C ASN A 345 15.49 24.22 5.60
N ALA A 346 16.79 24.08 5.87
CA ALA A 346 17.81 24.07 4.82
C ALA A 346 17.68 22.90 3.84
N LYS A 347 17.00 21.80 4.25
CA LYS A 347 16.85 20.59 3.45
C LYS A 347 15.59 20.57 2.59
N ASN A 348 14.56 21.33 2.96
CA ASN A 348 13.25 21.30 2.31
C ASN A 348 12.93 22.56 1.47
N GLU A 349 13.64 23.66 1.63
CA GLU A 349 13.46 24.88 0.82
C GLU A 349 13.61 24.67 -0.70
N HIS A 350 14.16 23.53 -1.12
CA HIS A 350 14.35 23.18 -2.53
C HIS A 350 13.77 21.83 -2.95
N MET A 351 12.87 21.22 -2.14
CA MET A 351 12.26 19.95 -2.49
C MET A 351 11.12 20.17 -3.49
N THR A 352 11.33 19.77 -4.72
CA THR A 352 10.31 19.74 -5.78
C THR A 352 9.84 18.31 -6.04
N VAL A 353 8.71 18.14 -6.75
CA VAL A 353 8.23 16.80 -7.16
C VAL A 353 9.29 16.05 -7.98
N GLY A 354 10.03 16.75 -8.85
CA GLY A 354 11.14 16.15 -9.62
C GLY A 354 12.24 15.61 -8.73
N ARG A 355 12.73 16.44 -7.80
CA ARG A 355 13.75 16.00 -6.81
C ARG A 355 13.25 14.88 -5.90
N LEU A 356 11.97 14.90 -5.54
CA LEU A 356 11.35 13.82 -4.77
C LEU A 356 11.38 12.49 -5.54
N MET A 357 11.13 12.52 -6.86
CA MET A 357 11.21 11.32 -7.72
C MET A 357 12.66 10.82 -7.86
N GLU A 358 13.65 11.68 -8.06
CA GLU A 358 15.06 11.29 -8.10
C GLU A 358 15.51 10.65 -6.78
N ALA A 359 15.13 11.25 -5.65
CA ALA A 359 15.38 10.69 -4.32
C ALA A 359 14.71 9.33 -4.12
N TYR A 360 13.51 9.15 -4.68
CA TYR A 360 12.79 7.89 -4.66
C TYR A 360 13.51 6.80 -5.46
N GLU A 361 13.94 7.07 -6.69
CA GLU A 361 14.65 6.10 -7.55
C GLU A 361 15.98 5.64 -6.92
N THR A 362 16.73 6.58 -6.36
CA THR A 362 17.96 6.27 -5.61
C THR A 362 17.67 5.41 -4.38
N CYS A 363 16.66 5.79 -3.61
CA CYS A 363 16.26 5.07 -2.40
C CYS A 363 15.80 3.64 -2.71
N ILE A 364 14.98 3.44 -3.74
CA ILE A 364 14.45 2.11 -4.08
C ILE A 364 15.56 1.16 -4.54
N SER A 365 16.55 1.66 -5.27
CA SER A 365 17.70 0.89 -5.72
C SER A 365 18.52 0.38 -4.52
N SER A 366 18.81 1.25 -3.56
CA SER A 366 19.49 0.90 -2.30
C SER A 366 18.67 -0.07 -1.44
N LEU A 367 17.37 0.21 -1.30
CA LEU A 367 16.46 -0.62 -0.51
C LEU A 367 16.34 -2.04 -1.08
N ARG A 368 16.20 -2.19 -2.40
CA ARG A 368 16.15 -3.50 -3.09
C ARG A 368 17.45 -4.29 -2.89
N ARG A 369 18.62 -3.64 -3.00
CA ARG A 369 19.92 -4.27 -2.75
C ARG A 369 19.99 -4.83 -1.33
N THR A 370 19.66 -4.01 -0.33
CA THR A 370 19.68 -4.40 1.08
C THR A 370 18.70 -5.53 1.37
N GLN A 371 17.49 -5.48 0.79
CA GLN A 371 16.49 -6.54 0.94
C GLN A 371 16.96 -7.85 0.30
N LYS A 372 17.54 -7.81 -0.89
CA LYS A 372 18.10 -8.98 -1.56
C LYS A 372 19.20 -9.64 -0.71
N GLN A 373 20.14 -8.86 -0.18
CA GLN A 373 21.20 -9.37 0.69
C GLN A 373 20.64 -10.05 1.95
N ARG A 374 19.67 -9.41 2.63
CA ARG A 374 19.02 -9.99 3.82
C ARG A 374 18.26 -11.28 3.49
N ARG A 375 17.52 -11.29 2.39
CA ARG A 375 16.79 -12.48 1.91
C ARG A 375 17.76 -13.62 1.65
N THR A 376 18.82 -13.41 0.87
CA THR A 376 19.85 -14.42 0.58
C THR A 376 20.47 -14.96 1.86
N ALA A 377 20.87 -14.09 2.79
CA ALA A 377 21.47 -14.50 4.07
C ALA A 377 20.49 -15.31 4.96
N SER A 378 19.19 -14.99 4.91
CA SER A 378 18.17 -15.70 5.66
C SER A 378 17.90 -17.09 5.05
N LEU A 379 17.69 -17.17 3.73
CA LEU A 379 17.35 -18.40 3.03
C LEU A 379 18.51 -19.41 2.97
N LYS A 380 19.76 -18.95 3.06
CA LYS A 380 20.93 -19.86 3.22
C LYS A 380 20.80 -20.82 4.41
N ARG A 381 20.02 -20.48 5.43
CA ARG A 381 19.80 -21.32 6.62
C ARG A 381 18.84 -22.48 6.37
N ILE A 382 18.06 -22.42 5.30
CA ILE A 382 17.08 -23.41 4.88
C ILE A 382 17.34 -23.81 3.42
N SER A 383 18.62 -23.81 3.01
CA SER A 383 18.99 -24.27 1.66
C SER A 383 18.43 -25.69 1.40
N PRO A 384 17.89 -25.97 0.20
CA PRO A 384 18.08 -25.26 -1.07
C PRO A 384 16.99 -24.22 -1.44
N ALA A 385 16.16 -23.73 -0.53
CA ALA A 385 15.06 -22.82 -0.85
C ALA A 385 15.48 -21.61 -1.70
N ASN A 386 14.92 -21.49 -2.89
CA ASN A 386 15.14 -20.39 -3.82
C ASN A 386 13.82 -19.89 -4.41
N PHE A 387 13.27 -18.83 -3.86
CA PHE A 387 12.01 -18.23 -4.33
C PHE A 387 12.30 -17.22 -5.43
N SER A 388 12.55 -17.67 -6.65
CA SER A 388 12.72 -16.82 -7.84
C SER A 388 11.41 -16.64 -8.60
N LYS A 389 11.41 -15.75 -9.61
CA LYS A 389 10.25 -15.60 -10.49
C LYS A 389 10.04 -16.85 -11.36
N GLU A 390 11.14 -17.47 -11.78
CA GLU A 390 11.16 -18.68 -12.58
C GLU A 390 10.54 -19.84 -11.78
N ALA A 391 10.95 -20.02 -10.52
CA ALA A 391 10.38 -21.06 -9.66
C ALA A 391 8.87 -20.91 -9.42
N ARG A 392 8.31 -19.70 -9.54
CA ARG A 392 6.85 -19.52 -9.48
C ARG A 392 6.12 -20.05 -10.69
N LEU A 393 6.78 -20.15 -11.84
CA LEU A 393 6.19 -20.70 -13.07
C LEU A 393 6.04 -22.22 -12.99
N ASP A 394 6.84 -22.87 -12.12
CA ASP A 394 6.80 -24.32 -11.92
C ASP A 394 5.70 -24.74 -10.91
N VAL A 395 5.02 -23.79 -10.26
CA VAL A 395 3.92 -24.08 -9.34
C VAL A 395 2.74 -24.69 -10.09
N PRO A 396 2.21 -25.85 -9.63
CA PRO A 396 1.12 -26.55 -10.30
C PRO A 396 -0.11 -25.67 -10.52
N GLU A 397 -0.71 -25.73 -11.70
CA GLU A 397 -1.90 -24.94 -12.04
C GLU A 397 -3.06 -25.14 -11.05
N VAL A 398 -3.19 -26.35 -10.47
CA VAL A 398 -4.19 -26.65 -9.43
C VAL A 398 -4.03 -25.72 -8.23
N VAL A 399 -2.79 -25.49 -7.77
CA VAL A 399 -2.50 -24.59 -6.65
C VAL A 399 -2.81 -23.13 -7.05
N LEU A 400 -2.47 -22.73 -8.29
CA LEU A 400 -2.80 -21.40 -8.79
C LEU A 400 -4.31 -21.16 -8.88
N GLN A 401 -5.07 -22.13 -9.36
CA GLN A 401 -6.54 -22.06 -9.41
C GLN A 401 -7.15 -22.01 -8.01
N GLN A 402 -6.59 -22.77 -7.07
CA GLN A 402 -7.00 -22.71 -5.66
C GLN A 402 -6.74 -21.31 -5.07
N ILE A 403 -5.56 -20.71 -5.30
CA ILE A 403 -5.29 -19.33 -4.87
C ILE A 403 -6.30 -18.36 -5.46
N LYS A 404 -6.63 -18.49 -6.76
CA LYS A 404 -7.63 -17.63 -7.41
C LYS A 404 -9.02 -17.80 -6.77
N SER A 405 -9.46 -19.03 -6.55
CA SER A 405 -10.78 -19.31 -5.95
C SER A 405 -10.92 -18.79 -4.52
N LEU A 406 -9.82 -18.81 -3.75
CA LEU A 406 -9.77 -18.29 -2.38
C LEU A 406 -9.66 -16.76 -2.31
N ASN A 407 -9.44 -16.08 -3.45
CA ASN A 407 -9.23 -14.64 -3.54
C ASN A 407 -10.16 -13.94 -4.55
N ILE A 408 -11.38 -14.44 -4.72
CA ILE A 408 -12.33 -13.89 -5.69
C ILE A 408 -12.61 -12.41 -5.43
N LEU A 409 -12.84 -12.03 -4.17
CA LEU A 409 -13.12 -10.63 -3.82
C LEU A 409 -11.89 -9.74 -4.04
N ASP A 410 -10.69 -10.22 -3.69
CA ASP A 410 -9.45 -9.50 -3.95
C ASP A 410 -9.20 -9.32 -5.46
N MET A 411 -9.52 -10.34 -6.28
CA MET A 411 -9.38 -10.26 -7.75
C MET A 411 -10.33 -9.19 -8.33
N GLU A 412 -11.56 -9.14 -7.87
CA GLU A 412 -12.54 -8.14 -8.29
C GLU A 412 -12.14 -6.73 -7.83
N LEU A 413 -11.74 -6.59 -6.56
CA LEU A 413 -11.29 -5.31 -6.01
C LEU A 413 -10.04 -4.79 -6.74
N TYR A 414 -9.13 -5.69 -7.07
CA TYR A 414 -7.91 -5.32 -7.82
C TYR A 414 -8.22 -4.87 -9.26
N ARG A 415 -9.12 -5.56 -9.97
CA ARG A 415 -9.60 -5.12 -11.30
C ARG A 415 -10.27 -3.76 -11.25
N TYR A 416 -11.09 -3.54 -10.23
CA TYR A 416 -11.72 -2.24 -9.99
C TYR A 416 -10.67 -1.14 -9.79
N ALA A 417 -9.68 -1.39 -8.93
CA ALA A 417 -8.59 -0.46 -8.67
C ALA A 417 -7.75 -0.18 -9.93
N GLN A 418 -7.47 -1.19 -10.77
CA GLN A 418 -6.78 -1.01 -12.06
C GLN A 418 -7.55 -0.08 -13.00
N SER A 419 -8.87 -0.26 -13.11
CA SER A 419 -9.72 0.61 -13.94
C SER A 419 -9.71 2.05 -13.44
N SER A 420 -9.87 2.26 -12.13
CA SER A 420 -9.84 3.57 -11.49
C SER A 420 -8.47 4.24 -11.64
N PHE A 421 -7.39 3.51 -11.37
CA PHE A 421 -6.00 3.97 -11.54
C PHE A 421 -5.71 4.44 -12.97
N SER A 422 -6.09 3.63 -13.96
CA SER A 422 -5.88 3.97 -15.37
C SER A 422 -6.60 5.26 -15.78
N LYS A 423 -7.81 5.49 -15.27
CA LYS A 423 -8.57 6.73 -15.50
C LYS A 423 -7.87 7.94 -14.85
N GLN A 424 -7.50 7.83 -13.58
CA GLN A 424 -6.82 8.89 -12.84
C GLN A 424 -5.46 9.22 -13.45
N HIS A 425 -4.67 8.22 -13.83
CA HIS A 425 -3.37 8.42 -14.48
C HIS A 425 -3.49 9.16 -15.80
N LYS A 426 -4.44 8.76 -16.66
CA LYS A 426 -4.71 9.47 -17.92
C LYS A 426 -5.13 10.93 -17.69
N GLN A 427 -5.95 11.19 -16.68
CA GLN A 427 -6.39 12.54 -16.33
C GLN A 427 -5.22 13.40 -15.84
N MET A 428 -4.41 12.88 -14.93
CA MET A 428 -3.21 13.55 -14.43
C MET A 428 -2.23 13.89 -15.55
N MET A 429 -1.95 12.93 -16.45
CA MET A 429 -1.05 13.15 -17.58
C MET A 429 -1.56 14.22 -18.56
N ARG A 430 -2.88 14.35 -18.72
CA ARG A 430 -3.46 15.45 -19.51
C ARG A 430 -3.27 16.78 -18.83
N GLN A 431 -3.48 16.86 -17.52
CA GLN A 431 -3.29 18.09 -16.74
C GLN A 431 -1.84 18.55 -16.78
N LEU A 432 -0.87 17.66 -16.57
CA LEU A 432 0.56 17.97 -16.65
C LEU A 432 0.97 18.51 -18.03
N LYS A 433 0.44 17.91 -19.12
CA LYS A 433 0.70 18.39 -20.47
C LYS A 433 0.09 19.77 -20.75
N LEU A 434 -1.04 20.09 -20.17
CA LEU A 434 -1.65 21.43 -20.28
C LEU A 434 -0.80 22.45 -19.54
N GLN A 435 -0.40 22.19 -18.31
CA GLN A 435 0.48 23.07 -17.54
C GLN A 435 1.83 23.31 -18.23
N GLU A 436 2.42 22.28 -18.84
CA GLU A 436 3.67 22.45 -19.60
C GLU A 436 3.50 23.34 -20.83
N LYS A 437 2.33 23.31 -21.48
CA LYS A 437 2.02 24.22 -22.60
C LYS A 437 1.83 25.65 -22.15
N ASP A 438 1.14 25.85 -21.02
CA ASP A 438 0.90 27.19 -20.46
C ASP A 438 2.23 27.84 -20.03
N ILE A 439 3.12 27.10 -19.36
CA ILE A 439 4.45 27.58 -18.98
C ILE A 439 5.30 27.95 -20.22
N LYS A 440 5.23 27.16 -21.30
CA LYS A 440 5.95 27.47 -22.56
C LYS A 440 5.35 28.69 -23.29
N PHE A 441 4.09 29.01 -23.03
CA PHE A 441 3.43 30.17 -23.64
C PHE A 441 3.74 31.47 -22.91
N ASP A 442 3.93 31.40 -21.59
CA ASP A 442 4.25 32.54 -20.71
C ASP A 442 5.76 32.83 -20.60
N ASP A 443 6.63 32.11 -21.30
CA ASP A 443 8.05 32.39 -21.32
C ASP A 443 8.31 33.68 -22.11
N PRO A 444 8.70 34.81 -21.48
CA PRO A 444 8.91 36.10 -22.13
C PRO A 444 10.03 36.04 -23.18
N TYR A 445 10.95 35.07 -23.08
CA TYR A 445 11.99 34.82 -24.07
C TYR A 445 11.40 34.23 -25.37
N SER A 446 10.39 33.36 -25.28
CA SER A 446 9.69 32.78 -26.44
C SER A 446 8.85 33.83 -27.17
N ALA A 447 8.20 34.74 -26.44
CA ALA A 447 7.47 35.85 -27.03
C ALA A 447 8.40 36.88 -27.70
N ALA A 448 9.53 37.21 -27.08
CA ALA A 448 10.55 38.07 -27.64
C ALA A 448 11.19 37.49 -28.90
N SER A 449 11.52 36.21 -28.92
CA SER A 449 12.08 35.50 -30.08
C SER A 449 11.09 35.43 -31.25
N ARG A 450 9.80 35.23 -30.99
CA ARG A 450 8.76 35.19 -32.01
C ARG A 450 8.51 36.56 -32.60
N ASN A 451 8.49 37.62 -31.78
CA ASN A 451 8.35 39.00 -32.24
C ASN A 451 9.57 39.43 -33.04
N PHE A 452 10.78 39.05 -32.65
CA PHE A 452 12.01 39.29 -33.39
C PHE A 452 12.00 38.60 -34.75
N LEU A 453 11.52 37.34 -34.82
CA LEU A 453 11.38 36.59 -36.08
C LEU A 453 10.37 37.27 -37.03
N LEU A 454 9.22 37.69 -36.52
CA LEU A 454 8.22 38.39 -37.31
C LEU A 454 8.73 39.78 -37.80
N PHE A 455 9.50 40.50 -36.98
CA PHE A 455 10.12 41.75 -37.34
C PHE A 455 11.20 41.57 -38.44
N THR A 456 12.04 40.53 -38.36
CA THR A 456 13.03 40.23 -39.39
C THR A 456 12.37 39.82 -40.71
N ILE A 457 11.32 39.04 -40.71
CA ILE A 457 10.55 38.67 -41.92
C ILE A 457 9.93 39.91 -42.56
N SER A 458 9.37 40.85 -41.73
CA SER A 458 8.77 42.08 -42.21
C SER A 458 9.81 42.99 -42.94
N ILE A 459 11.02 43.11 -42.36
CA ILE A 459 12.11 43.88 -43.01
C ILE A 459 12.53 43.23 -44.33
N ILE A 460 12.66 41.92 -44.42
CA ILE A 460 13.01 41.21 -45.66
C ILE A 460 11.95 41.45 -46.73
N LEU A 461 10.67 41.34 -46.39
CA LEU A 461 9.58 41.64 -47.34
C LEU A 461 9.60 43.11 -47.84
N LEU A 462 9.88 44.06 -46.95
CA LEU A 462 10.00 45.47 -47.29
C LEU A 462 11.16 45.70 -48.27
N LEU A 463 12.32 45.07 -47.99
CA LEU A 463 13.48 45.19 -48.86
C LEU A 463 13.23 44.57 -50.26
N LEU A 464 12.55 43.46 -50.35
CA LEU A 464 12.13 42.82 -51.60
C LEU A 464 11.17 43.72 -52.38
N PHE A 465 10.20 44.34 -51.68
CA PHE A 465 9.26 45.27 -52.31
C PHE A 465 9.95 46.50 -52.87
N ILE A 466 10.90 47.09 -52.12
CA ILE A 466 11.72 48.25 -52.60
C ILE A 466 12.56 47.80 -53.79
N GLY A 467 13.17 46.65 -53.75
CA GLY A 467 13.96 46.09 -54.86
C GLY A 467 13.14 45.89 -56.15
N LEU A 468 11.94 45.38 -56.05
CA LEU A 468 11.01 45.23 -57.16
C LEU A 468 10.53 46.60 -57.70
N PHE A 469 10.27 47.53 -56.81
CA PHE A 469 9.86 48.90 -57.19
C PHE A 469 10.97 49.64 -57.95
N VAL A 470 12.21 49.54 -57.45
CA VAL A 470 13.38 50.11 -58.11
C VAL A 470 13.63 49.48 -59.50
N LYS A 471 13.52 48.15 -59.58
CA LYS A 471 13.63 47.39 -60.85
C LYS A 471 12.55 47.82 -61.85
N ARG A 472 11.33 48.03 -61.42
CA ARG A 472 10.20 48.47 -62.22
C ARG A 472 10.40 49.93 -62.70
N ARG A 473 10.95 50.81 -61.88
CA ARG A 473 11.31 52.20 -62.30
C ARG A 473 12.46 52.24 -63.32
N ARG A 474 13.45 51.32 -63.19
CA ARG A 474 14.56 51.23 -64.16
C ARG A 474 14.08 50.72 -65.54
N THR A 475 13.17 49.75 -65.54
CA THR A 475 12.59 49.26 -66.81
C THR A 475 11.68 50.25 -67.51
N LEU A 476 11.03 51.16 -66.75
CA LEU A 476 10.25 52.27 -67.32
C LEU A 476 11.12 53.41 -67.92
N LYS A 477 12.35 53.63 -67.36
CA LYS A 477 13.31 54.63 -67.92
C LYS A 477 14.07 54.15 -69.15
N LEU A 478 14.07 52.85 -69.44
CA LEU A 478 14.67 52.26 -70.64
C LEU A 478 13.70 52.14 -71.83
N LYS A 479 12.42 52.55 -71.67
CA LYS A 479 11.38 52.51 -72.72
C LYS A 479 10.91 53.93 -73.14
N LEU A 480 11.59 54.98 -72.66
CA LEU A 480 11.51 56.35 -73.16
C LEU A 480 12.84 56.72 -73.83
#